data_a6a36142673093c0aafa43c9d34a75eb
#
_entry.id   a6a36142673093c0aafa43c9d34a75eb
#
_cell.length_a   1.000
_cell.length_b   1.000
_cell.length_c   1.000
_cell.angle_alpha   90.00
_cell.angle_beta   90.00
_cell.angle_gamma   90.00
#
_symmetry.space_group_name_H-M   'P 1'
#
loop_
_entity.id
_entity.type
_entity.pdbx_description
1 polymer ?
#
loop_
_entity_poly.entity_id
_entity_poly.type
_entity_poly.pdbx_seq_one_letter_code
_entity_poly.pdbx_strand_id
1 'polypeptide(L)'
;MNILILGGSGILSTDFTKMCLDKGNVVYTLNRGNRTHFIDPRVKLIKADLRNEPENVLREKIFKEIPSYDVIVDFLSFIPDHLKRTLSILNGQFIQFIFISSSTAYRKKCEDEILTEQSEIGNEKWDYAYNKYLCEEFLKKCSINYTIIRPYVTYGKNRIPFPIIPGDQYTLLARIMANKPVIMFEQGDAICTLTHTEDFAKTLYELLLNEKAYKEAFHITSTSAQPWLEVYTILCELLNRKPKICSLDRAETEKYMPEFYEILVGDKGTNMRFDNTKVSNAIGHSVYNTVSLRDGLKQSVDFFMNNSYMQKIDYKFDGECDYIAAKISKQKCCILESPVRRNKDVLYYHIMRFPLTNYLVRAKRAKKMDSK
;
A
#
# COMPACT_ATOMS: atom_id res chain seq x y z
N MET A 1 -24.75 12.30 -1.79
CA MET A 1 -24.09 11.99 -3.07
C MET A 1 -24.20 10.50 -3.35
N ASN A 2 -24.25 10.12 -4.63
CA ASN A 2 -24.09 8.75 -5.10
C ASN A 2 -22.61 8.55 -5.48
N ILE A 3 -21.89 7.71 -4.75
CA ILE A 3 -20.45 7.53 -4.90
C ILE A 3 -20.17 6.10 -5.38
N LEU A 4 -19.45 5.93 -6.48
CA LEU A 4 -18.94 4.64 -6.92
C LEU A 4 -17.45 4.49 -6.53
N ILE A 5 -17.14 3.45 -5.78
CA ILE A 5 -15.77 3.10 -5.41
C ILE A 5 -15.34 1.84 -6.16
N LEU A 6 -14.40 1.97 -7.06
CA LEU A 6 -13.78 0.84 -7.75
C LEU A 6 -12.70 0.25 -6.84
N GLY A 7 -12.96 -0.93 -6.27
CA GLY A 7 -12.03 -1.59 -5.34
C GLY A 7 -12.26 -1.32 -3.84
N GLY A 8 -13.50 -1.17 -3.39
CA GLY A 8 -13.89 -0.77 -2.01
C GLY A 8 -13.51 -1.71 -0.85
N SER A 9 -12.73 -2.77 -1.06
CA SER A 9 -12.26 -3.70 -0.01
C SER A 9 -10.73 -3.69 0.20
N GLY A 10 -10.05 -2.66 -0.30
CA GLY A 10 -8.63 -2.42 -0.10
C GLY A 10 -8.31 -1.69 1.21
N ILE A 11 -7.03 -1.51 1.50
CA ILE A 11 -6.54 -0.86 2.74
C ILE A 11 -7.07 0.57 2.83
N LEU A 12 -6.82 1.38 1.80
CA LEU A 12 -7.26 2.78 1.72
C LEU A 12 -8.77 2.91 1.55
N SER A 13 -9.36 2.07 0.71
CA SER A 13 -10.75 2.20 0.32
C SER A 13 -11.74 1.80 1.42
N THR A 14 -11.35 0.95 2.37
CA THR A 14 -12.24 0.51 3.46
C THR A 14 -12.63 1.66 4.38
N ASP A 15 -11.65 2.43 4.89
CA ASP A 15 -11.93 3.56 5.77
C ASP A 15 -12.57 4.73 5.00
N PHE A 16 -12.21 4.92 3.73
CA PHE A 16 -12.86 5.90 2.87
C PHE A 16 -14.34 5.53 2.60
N THR A 17 -14.62 4.26 2.32
CA THR A 17 -16.00 3.76 2.15
C THR A 17 -16.82 4.02 3.42
N LYS A 18 -16.25 3.68 4.59
CA LYS A 18 -16.90 3.93 5.87
C LYS A 18 -17.16 5.41 6.09
N MET A 19 -16.18 6.27 5.83
CA MET A 19 -16.33 7.74 5.93
C MET A 19 -17.48 8.24 5.06
N CYS A 20 -17.55 7.82 3.80
CA CYS A 20 -18.63 8.22 2.90
C CYS A 20 -20.02 7.81 3.43
N LEU A 21 -20.15 6.59 3.93
CA LEU A 21 -21.38 6.07 4.52
C LEU A 21 -21.79 6.83 5.79
N ASP A 22 -20.84 7.09 6.68
CA ASP A 22 -21.07 7.80 7.95
C ASP A 22 -21.47 9.26 7.72
N LYS A 23 -21.12 9.83 6.57
CA LYS A 23 -21.57 11.16 6.11
C LYS A 23 -22.91 11.12 5.37
N GLY A 24 -23.62 9.99 5.37
CA GLY A 24 -24.95 9.85 4.79
C GLY A 24 -24.99 9.72 3.27
N ASN A 25 -23.88 9.38 2.62
CA ASN A 25 -23.86 9.15 1.18
C ASN A 25 -24.34 7.74 0.81
N VAL A 26 -24.85 7.58 -0.40
CA VAL A 26 -25.12 6.28 -0.99
C VAL A 26 -23.85 5.79 -1.68
N VAL A 27 -23.29 4.69 -1.19
CA VAL A 27 -22.01 4.17 -1.68
C VAL A 27 -22.21 2.85 -2.40
N TYR A 28 -21.77 2.83 -3.65
CA TYR A 28 -21.64 1.64 -4.47
C TYR A 28 -20.17 1.18 -4.48
N THR A 29 -19.92 -0.10 -4.30
CA THR A 29 -18.56 -0.64 -4.44
C THR A 29 -18.51 -1.71 -5.50
N LEU A 30 -17.59 -1.58 -6.46
CA LEU A 30 -17.35 -2.59 -7.47
C LEU A 30 -16.12 -3.42 -7.09
N ASN A 31 -16.32 -4.72 -6.85
CA ASN A 31 -15.24 -5.67 -6.56
C ASN A 31 -15.66 -7.12 -6.84
N ARG A 32 -14.67 -8.04 -6.82
CA ARG A 32 -14.89 -9.47 -7.13
C ARG A 32 -15.58 -10.26 -6.00
N GLY A 33 -15.81 -9.64 -4.84
CA GLY A 33 -16.43 -10.30 -3.68
C GLY A 33 -15.51 -11.24 -2.89
N ASN A 34 -14.19 -11.23 -3.11
CA ASN A 34 -13.25 -12.16 -2.45
C ASN A 34 -12.86 -11.76 -1.02
N ARG A 35 -13.09 -10.50 -0.63
CA ARG A 35 -12.71 -9.93 0.69
C ARG A 35 -13.94 -9.42 1.43
N THR A 36 -14.91 -10.29 1.64
CA THR A 36 -16.20 -9.92 2.25
C THR A 36 -16.07 -9.37 3.67
N HIS A 37 -15.07 -9.81 4.45
CA HIS A 37 -14.82 -9.32 5.81
C HIS A 37 -14.48 -7.83 5.90
N PHE A 38 -14.10 -7.20 4.78
CA PHE A 38 -13.74 -5.78 4.72
C PHE A 38 -14.80 -4.94 4.00
N ILE A 39 -15.95 -5.53 3.66
CA ILE A 39 -17.06 -4.81 3.01
C ILE A 39 -18.05 -4.38 4.09
N ASP A 40 -18.28 -3.07 4.21
CA ASP A 40 -19.33 -2.55 5.09
C ASP A 40 -20.70 -3.00 4.57
N PRO A 41 -21.58 -3.58 5.42
CA PRO A 41 -22.87 -4.10 4.97
C PRO A 41 -23.83 -3.04 4.41
N ARG A 42 -23.57 -1.76 4.64
CA ARG A 42 -24.38 -0.65 4.14
C ARG A 42 -24.08 -0.31 2.67
N VAL A 43 -22.99 -0.82 2.09
CA VAL A 43 -22.67 -0.54 0.68
C VAL A 43 -23.59 -1.31 -0.26
N LYS A 44 -23.87 -0.73 -1.41
CA LYS A 44 -24.48 -1.41 -2.55
C LYS A 44 -23.37 -2.09 -3.35
N LEU A 45 -23.27 -3.42 -3.22
CA LEU A 45 -22.20 -4.20 -3.83
C LEU A 45 -22.50 -4.52 -5.29
N ILE A 46 -21.64 -4.07 -6.21
CA ILE A 46 -21.60 -4.49 -7.61
C ILE A 46 -20.52 -5.56 -7.74
N LYS A 47 -20.94 -6.84 -7.75
CA LYS A 47 -20.01 -7.95 -7.91
C LYS A 47 -19.61 -8.10 -9.38
N ALA A 48 -18.37 -7.72 -9.69
CA ALA A 48 -17.83 -7.76 -11.04
C ALA A 48 -16.29 -7.79 -11.05
N ASP A 49 -15.73 -8.31 -12.14
CA ASP A 49 -14.30 -8.21 -12.44
C ASP A 49 -14.06 -7.15 -13.51
N LEU A 50 -13.64 -5.96 -13.09
CA LEU A 50 -13.40 -4.81 -13.96
C LEU A 50 -12.37 -5.09 -15.07
N ARG A 51 -11.52 -6.13 -14.91
CA ARG A 51 -10.46 -6.48 -15.87
C ARG A 51 -10.90 -7.48 -16.91
N ASN A 52 -11.70 -8.46 -16.53
CA ASN A 52 -11.96 -9.65 -17.35
C ASN A 52 -13.37 -9.72 -17.92
N GLU A 53 -14.36 -9.05 -17.31
CA GLU A 53 -15.73 -9.07 -17.86
C GLU A 53 -15.88 -8.14 -19.07
N PRO A 54 -16.77 -8.45 -20.05
CA PRO A 54 -17.05 -7.59 -21.19
C PRO A 54 -17.55 -6.19 -20.78
N GLU A 55 -17.17 -5.15 -21.53
CA GLU A 55 -17.49 -3.77 -21.18
C GLU A 55 -18.99 -3.46 -21.15
N ASN A 56 -19.76 -4.03 -22.07
CA ASN A 56 -21.21 -3.90 -22.09
C ASN A 56 -21.86 -4.50 -20.85
N VAL A 57 -21.40 -5.66 -20.39
CA VAL A 57 -21.87 -6.31 -19.15
C VAL A 57 -21.53 -5.47 -17.93
N LEU A 58 -20.29 -4.94 -17.87
CA LEU A 58 -19.87 -4.06 -16.78
C LEU A 58 -20.69 -2.78 -16.74
N ARG A 59 -20.94 -2.16 -17.89
CA ARG A 59 -21.77 -0.96 -18.00
C ARG A 59 -23.19 -1.23 -17.51
N GLU A 60 -23.81 -2.32 -17.93
CA GLU A 60 -25.15 -2.70 -17.46
C GLU A 60 -25.18 -2.89 -15.94
N LYS A 61 -24.19 -3.58 -15.35
CA LYS A 61 -24.10 -3.77 -13.90
C LYS A 61 -23.90 -2.46 -13.14
N ILE A 62 -23.01 -1.58 -13.64
CA ILE A 62 -22.65 -0.31 -12.97
C ILE A 62 -23.83 0.63 -12.98
N PHE A 63 -24.55 0.76 -14.10
CA PHE A 63 -25.63 1.72 -14.25
C PHE A 63 -27.04 1.11 -14.09
N LYS A 64 -27.13 -0.09 -13.51
CA LYS A 64 -28.40 -0.80 -13.30
C LYS A 64 -29.39 -0.02 -12.43
N GLU A 65 -28.90 0.61 -11.34
CA GLU A 65 -29.75 1.29 -10.37
C GLU A 65 -29.83 2.79 -10.58
N ILE A 66 -28.78 3.39 -11.12
CA ILE A 66 -28.71 4.85 -11.35
C ILE A 66 -28.00 5.15 -12.68
N PRO A 67 -28.40 6.21 -13.40
CA PRO A 67 -27.85 6.55 -14.71
C PRO A 67 -26.46 7.20 -14.63
N SER A 68 -26.09 7.78 -13.49
CA SER A 68 -24.81 8.46 -13.29
C SER A 68 -24.44 8.54 -11.81
N TYR A 69 -23.17 8.80 -11.54
CA TYR A 69 -22.63 9.01 -10.19
C TYR A 69 -22.20 10.45 -9.99
N ASP A 70 -22.28 10.95 -8.75
CA ASP A 70 -21.69 12.25 -8.42
C ASP A 70 -20.17 12.15 -8.45
N VAL A 71 -19.63 11.12 -7.81
CA VAL A 71 -18.17 10.88 -7.73
C VAL A 71 -17.86 9.41 -8.00
N ILE A 72 -16.80 9.18 -8.78
CA ILE A 72 -16.20 7.85 -8.94
C ILE A 72 -14.77 7.90 -8.42
N VAL A 73 -14.40 6.94 -7.55
CA VAL A 73 -13.04 6.84 -7.00
C VAL A 73 -12.40 5.53 -7.45
N ASP A 74 -11.33 5.62 -8.21
CA ASP A 74 -10.64 4.47 -8.80
C ASP A 74 -9.38 4.07 -8.00
N PHE A 75 -9.49 2.98 -7.22
CA PHE A 75 -8.39 2.33 -6.53
C PHE A 75 -7.79 1.15 -7.32
N LEU A 76 -8.33 0.82 -8.51
CA LEU A 76 -7.96 -0.39 -9.25
C LEU A 76 -7.05 -0.15 -10.46
N SER A 77 -6.94 1.06 -10.98
CA SER A 77 -6.09 1.32 -12.15
C SER A 77 -4.63 1.45 -11.75
N PHE A 78 -3.77 0.59 -12.31
CA PHE A 78 -2.32 0.52 -12.02
C PHE A 78 -1.46 0.82 -13.26
N ILE A 79 -2.00 0.65 -14.46
CA ILE A 79 -1.36 0.93 -15.74
C ILE A 79 -2.31 1.72 -16.63
N PRO A 80 -1.83 2.44 -17.67
CA PRO A 80 -2.68 3.25 -18.55
C PRO A 80 -3.86 2.50 -19.17
N ASP A 81 -3.67 1.25 -19.59
CA ASP A 81 -4.74 0.47 -20.22
C ASP A 81 -5.87 0.12 -19.26
N HIS A 82 -5.55 -0.03 -17.97
CA HIS A 82 -6.59 -0.17 -16.96
C HIS A 82 -7.47 1.09 -16.89
N LEU A 83 -6.84 2.26 -16.87
CA LEU A 83 -7.54 3.54 -16.75
C LEU A 83 -8.35 3.86 -18.01
N LYS A 84 -7.79 3.63 -19.21
CA LYS A 84 -8.49 3.77 -20.49
C LYS A 84 -9.77 2.92 -20.51
N ARG A 85 -9.64 1.64 -20.15
CA ARG A 85 -10.78 0.72 -20.08
C ARG A 85 -11.83 1.19 -19.08
N THR A 86 -11.41 1.60 -17.87
CA THR A 86 -12.31 2.11 -16.84
C THR A 86 -13.10 3.31 -17.37
N LEU A 87 -12.44 4.31 -17.96
CA LEU A 87 -13.09 5.50 -18.49
C LEU A 87 -14.00 5.19 -19.69
N SER A 88 -13.64 4.23 -20.56
CA SER A 88 -14.49 3.74 -21.64
C SER A 88 -15.82 3.17 -21.09
N ILE A 89 -15.76 2.33 -20.07
CA ILE A 89 -16.92 1.73 -19.42
C ILE A 89 -17.81 2.81 -18.80
N LEU A 90 -17.24 3.77 -18.10
CA LEU A 90 -17.96 4.83 -17.39
C LEU A 90 -18.57 5.87 -18.33
N ASN A 91 -18.00 6.09 -19.50
CA ASN A 91 -18.49 6.95 -20.59
C ASN A 91 -18.96 8.34 -20.13
N GLY A 92 -18.22 8.97 -19.19
CA GLY A 92 -18.52 10.31 -18.70
C GLY A 92 -19.77 10.42 -17.80
N GLN A 93 -20.37 9.32 -17.36
CA GLN A 93 -21.56 9.31 -16.50
C GLN A 93 -21.21 9.57 -15.03
N PHE A 94 -20.52 10.68 -14.77
CA PHE A 94 -20.11 11.18 -13.45
C PHE A 94 -19.80 12.67 -13.49
N ILE A 95 -19.83 13.34 -12.33
CA ILE A 95 -19.41 14.75 -12.20
C ILE A 95 -17.91 14.82 -11.97
N GLN A 96 -17.36 14.02 -11.05
CA GLN A 96 -15.93 13.98 -10.71
C GLN A 96 -15.39 12.56 -10.77
N PHE A 97 -14.19 12.40 -11.36
CA PHE A 97 -13.42 11.15 -11.35
C PHE A 97 -12.15 11.33 -10.52
N ILE A 98 -12.02 10.57 -9.42
CA ILE A 98 -10.84 10.59 -8.57
C ILE A 98 -9.99 9.37 -8.86
N PHE A 99 -8.77 9.61 -9.33
CA PHE A 99 -7.78 8.58 -9.59
C PHE A 99 -6.81 8.48 -8.41
N ILE A 100 -6.72 7.29 -7.82
CA ILE A 100 -5.72 7.02 -6.78
C ILE A 100 -4.41 6.60 -7.45
N SER A 101 -3.51 7.57 -7.56
CA SER A 101 -2.14 7.42 -8.03
C SER A 101 -1.21 6.95 -6.90
N SER A 102 0.01 7.43 -6.84
CA SER A 102 0.97 7.16 -5.76
C SER A 102 2.03 8.25 -5.69
N SER A 103 2.44 8.66 -4.49
CA SER A 103 3.60 9.55 -4.30
C SER A 103 4.93 8.89 -4.68
N THR A 104 4.97 7.57 -4.89
CA THR A 104 6.15 6.90 -5.43
C THR A 104 6.48 7.33 -6.87
N ALA A 105 5.51 7.94 -7.57
CA ALA A 105 5.71 8.51 -8.90
C ALA A 105 6.66 9.72 -8.92
N TYR A 106 6.90 10.38 -7.77
CA TYR A 106 7.86 11.48 -7.70
C TYR A 106 9.28 11.01 -7.98
N ARG A 107 10.02 11.84 -8.75
CA ARG A 107 11.43 11.66 -9.03
C ARG A 107 12.23 12.65 -8.20
N LYS A 108 12.76 12.18 -7.07
CA LYS A 108 13.54 13.02 -6.17
C LYS A 108 14.85 13.50 -6.81
N LYS A 109 15.17 14.77 -6.56
CA LYS A 109 16.43 15.40 -7.01
C LYS A 109 17.56 15.22 -6.00
N CYS A 110 17.25 15.24 -4.71
CA CYS A 110 18.22 15.04 -3.64
C CYS A 110 17.56 14.39 -2.41
N GLU A 111 18.37 13.90 -1.46
CA GLU A 111 17.89 13.18 -0.28
C GLU A 111 17.03 14.04 0.67
N ASP A 112 17.34 15.33 0.79
CA ASP A 112 16.62 16.24 1.70
C ASP A 112 15.48 17.01 1.05
N GLU A 113 15.10 16.65 -0.19
CA GLU A 113 14.00 17.30 -0.89
C GLU A 113 12.67 17.09 -0.13
N ILE A 114 11.96 18.18 0.15
CA ILE A 114 10.57 18.16 0.57
C ILE A 114 9.72 18.19 -0.70
N LEU A 115 8.98 17.12 -0.93
CA LEU A 115 8.19 16.95 -2.14
C LEU A 115 6.92 17.80 -2.10
N THR A 116 6.68 18.50 -3.19
CA THR A 116 5.43 19.22 -3.49
C THR A 116 4.78 18.61 -4.72
N GLU A 117 3.54 18.96 -5.03
CA GLU A 117 2.90 18.50 -6.26
C GLU A 117 3.56 19.05 -7.55
N GLN A 118 4.46 20.04 -7.42
CA GLN A 118 5.27 20.59 -8.50
C GLN A 118 6.61 19.87 -8.67
N SER A 119 7.00 19.01 -7.71
CA SER A 119 8.19 18.19 -7.84
C SER A 119 8.07 17.26 -9.05
N GLU A 120 9.21 16.98 -9.69
CA GLU A 120 9.27 16.15 -10.87
C GLU A 120 8.66 14.76 -10.63
N ILE A 121 7.91 14.25 -11.60
CA ILE A 121 7.33 12.89 -11.59
C ILE A 121 7.93 12.05 -12.73
N GLY A 122 7.79 10.73 -12.66
CA GLY A 122 8.35 9.81 -13.65
C GLY A 122 9.50 8.99 -13.08
N ASN A 123 9.30 8.42 -11.89
CA ASN A 123 10.27 7.53 -11.24
C ASN A 123 10.40 6.21 -12.00
N GLU A 124 11.45 6.09 -12.80
CA GLU A 124 11.77 4.92 -13.63
C GLU A 124 12.46 3.78 -12.84
N LYS A 125 12.84 4.01 -11.58
CA LYS A 125 13.55 3.01 -10.78
C LYS A 125 12.62 1.88 -10.27
N TRP A 126 11.32 2.04 -10.45
CA TRP A 126 10.31 1.09 -10.04
C TRP A 126 9.12 1.11 -11.00
N ASP A 127 8.88 0.01 -11.70
CA ASP A 127 7.82 -0.14 -12.73
C ASP A 127 6.43 0.32 -12.25
N TYR A 128 6.08 0.00 -11.00
CA TYR A 128 4.80 0.44 -10.42
C TYR A 128 4.70 1.97 -10.39
N ALA A 129 5.76 2.64 -9.95
CA ALA A 129 5.82 4.10 -9.84
C ALA A 129 5.72 4.76 -11.21
N TYR A 130 6.46 4.24 -12.18
CA TYR A 130 6.45 4.73 -13.57
C TYR A 130 5.08 4.52 -14.22
N ASN A 131 4.45 3.38 -14.03
CA ASN A 131 3.10 3.14 -14.55
C ASN A 131 2.05 4.08 -13.95
N LYS A 132 2.14 4.44 -12.67
CA LYS A 132 1.27 5.44 -12.06
C LYS A 132 1.47 6.82 -12.68
N TYR A 133 2.71 7.22 -12.94
CA TYR A 133 3.02 8.42 -13.70
C TYR A 133 2.39 8.41 -15.11
N LEU A 134 2.51 7.32 -15.87
CA LEU A 134 1.90 7.20 -17.19
C LEU A 134 0.36 7.28 -17.14
N CYS A 135 -0.28 6.77 -16.08
CA CYS A 135 -1.71 6.95 -15.85
C CYS A 135 -2.09 8.42 -15.66
N GLU A 136 -1.29 9.18 -14.89
CA GLU A 136 -1.51 10.61 -14.70
C GLU A 136 -1.36 11.39 -16.01
N GLU A 137 -0.33 11.10 -16.80
CA GLU A 137 -0.11 11.73 -18.11
C GLU A 137 -1.24 11.43 -19.11
N PHE A 138 -1.82 10.23 -19.04
CA PHE A 138 -3.01 9.92 -19.82
C PHE A 138 -4.22 10.73 -19.35
N LEU A 139 -4.45 10.80 -18.03
CA LEU A 139 -5.62 11.47 -17.46
C LEU A 139 -5.60 12.98 -17.72
N LYS A 140 -4.42 13.62 -17.69
CA LYS A 140 -4.25 15.03 -18.01
C LYS A 140 -4.73 15.41 -19.44
N LYS A 141 -4.78 14.46 -20.35
CA LYS A 141 -5.26 14.64 -21.74
C LYS A 141 -6.76 14.43 -21.88
N CYS A 142 -7.45 13.98 -20.81
CA CYS A 142 -8.89 13.73 -20.84
C CYS A 142 -9.69 15.00 -20.55
N SER A 143 -10.81 15.17 -21.27
CA SER A 143 -11.72 16.32 -21.08
C SER A 143 -12.78 16.08 -19.98
N ILE A 144 -12.36 15.49 -18.84
CA ILE A 144 -13.25 15.22 -17.69
C ILE A 144 -12.79 16.00 -16.46
N ASN A 145 -13.65 16.15 -15.47
CA ASN A 145 -13.28 16.69 -14.15
C ASN A 145 -12.60 15.59 -13.34
N TYR A 146 -11.31 15.40 -13.54
CA TYR A 146 -10.53 14.47 -12.76
C TYR A 146 -9.87 15.14 -11.55
N THR A 147 -9.56 14.33 -10.54
CA THR A 147 -8.65 14.68 -9.43
C THR A 147 -7.67 13.53 -9.25
N ILE A 148 -6.39 13.83 -9.20
CA ILE A 148 -5.33 12.84 -8.97
C ILE A 148 -4.93 12.89 -7.51
N ILE A 149 -4.99 11.75 -6.83
CA ILE A 149 -4.55 11.63 -5.43
C ILE A 149 -3.30 10.77 -5.38
N ARG A 150 -2.23 11.28 -4.78
CA ARG A 150 -0.96 10.61 -4.57
C ARG A 150 -0.77 10.25 -3.10
N PRO A 151 -1.33 9.12 -2.59
CA PRO A 151 -0.97 8.65 -1.26
C PRO A 151 0.49 8.18 -1.24
N TYR A 152 1.14 8.31 -0.09
CA TYR A 152 2.40 7.63 0.19
C TYR A 152 2.13 6.34 0.98
N VAL A 153 3.04 5.91 1.85
CA VAL A 153 2.82 4.71 2.66
C VAL A 153 1.66 4.94 3.63
N THR A 154 0.56 4.27 3.37
CA THR A 154 -0.62 4.30 4.24
C THR A 154 -0.70 3.03 5.07
N TYR A 155 -1.22 3.15 6.27
CA TYR A 155 -1.42 2.04 7.19
C TYR A 155 -2.70 2.26 8.01
N GLY A 156 -3.20 1.18 8.58
CA GLY A 156 -4.39 1.17 9.42
C GLY A 156 -4.50 -0.20 10.08
N LYS A 157 -5.61 -0.48 10.73
CA LYS A 157 -5.78 -1.69 11.54
C LYS A 157 -5.40 -3.01 10.84
N ASN A 158 -5.57 -3.11 9.52
CA ASN A 158 -5.31 -4.35 8.76
C ASN A 158 -4.00 -4.32 7.97
N ARG A 159 -3.11 -3.35 8.24
CA ARG A 159 -1.81 -3.23 7.58
C ARG A 159 -0.73 -2.72 8.51
N ILE A 160 0.36 -3.45 8.59
CA ILE A 160 1.58 -3.05 9.28
C ILE A 160 2.48 -2.33 8.26
N PRO A 161 2.84 -1.06 8.47
CA PRO A 161 3.76 -0.35 7.58
C PRO A 161 5.20 -0.81 7.86
N PHE A 162 5.86 -1.38 6.85
CA PHE A 162 7.26 -1.77 6.96
C PHE A 162 7.91 -1.86 5.58
N PRO A 163 9.21 -1.53 5.41
CA PRO A 163 9.85 -1.49 4.10
C PRO A 163 10.01 -2.88 3.48
N ILE A 164 10.40 -3.87 4.27
CA ILE A 164 10.56 -5.27 3.87
C ILE A 164 9.52 -6.10 4.62
N ILE A 165 8.37 -6.33 4.00
CA ILE A 165 7.25 -7.03 4.65
C ILE A 165 6.76 -8.19 3.77
N PRO A 166 6.51 -9.39 4.35
CA PRO A 166 5.94 -10.51 3.63
C PRO A 166 4.47 -10.29 3.30
N GLY A 167 3.94 -11.13 2.39
CA GLY A 167 2.51 -11.13 2.06
C GLY A 167 1.62 -11.42 3.27
N ASP A 168 1.99 -12.40 4.09
CA ASP A 168 1.39 -12.67 5.39
C ASP A 168 2.08 -11.82 6.48
N GLN A 169 1.61 -10.59 6.67
CA GLN A 169 2.27 -9.55 7.47
C GLN A 169 2.43 -9.92 8.95
N TYR A 170 1.59 -10.80 9.48
CA TYR A 170 1.74 -11.33 10.84
C TYR A 170 3.12 -11.97 11.07
N THR A 171 3.77 -12.46 10.02
CA THR A 171 5.13 -13.02 10.09
C THR A 171 6.13 -12.03 10.71
N LEU A 172 6.01 -10.73 10.45
CA LEU A 172 6.84 -9.70 11.06
C LEU A 172 6.63 -9.67 12.59
N LEU A 173 5.37 -9.62 13.05
CA LEU A 173 5.06 -9.63 14.48
C LEU A 173 5.52 -10.94 15.15
N ALA A 174 5.30 -12.08 14.51
CA ALA A 174 5.74 -13.38 14.99
C ALA A 174 7.27 -13.45 15.15
N ARG A 175 8.04 -12.87 14.21
CA ARG A 175 9.50 -12.76 14.32
C ARG A 175 9.93 -11.89 15.50
N ILE A 176 9.28 -10.75 15.70
CA ILE A 176 9.53 -9.87 16.86
C ILE A 176 9.25 -10.62 18.17
N MET A 177 8.07 -11.26 18.28
CA MET A 177 7.69 -12.02 19.48
C MET A 177 8.65 -13.17 19.79
N ALA A 178 9.14 -13.86 18.76
CA ALA A 178 10.13 -14.92 18.87
C ALA A 178 11.56 -14.40 19.07
N ASN A 179 11.77 -13.10 19.26
CA ASN A 179 13.08 -12.47 19.40
C ASN A 179 14.05 -12.81 18.24
N LYS A 180 13.52 -12.97 17.03
CA LYS A 180 14.30 -13.19 15.80
C LYS A 180 14.70 -11.85 15.19
N PRO A 181 15.86 -11.76 14.52
CA PRO A 181 16.23 -10.52 13.83
C PRO A 181 15.26 -10.24 12.68
N VAL A 182 14.90 -8.96 12.50
CA VAL A 182 14.14 -8.47 11.36
C VAL A 182 15.10 -7.88 10.34
N ILE A 183 14.87 -8.18 9.05
CA ILE A 183 15.73 -7.65 8.00
C ILE A 183 15.38 -6.16 7.79
N MET A 184 16.41 -5.33 7.79
CA MET A 184 16.30 -3.88 7.62
C MET A 184 17.27 -3.41 6.54
N PHE A 185 16.82 -2.50 5.70
CA PHE A 185 17.66 -1.85 4.68
C PHE A 185 18.39 -0.67 5.31
N GLU A 186 19.73 -0.60 5.13
CA GLU A 186 20.59 0.51 5.58
C GLU A 186 20.24 1.01 7.00
N GLN A 187 20.22 0.10 8.00
CA GLN A 187 19.87 0.35 9.41
C GLN A 187 18.44 0.87 9.66
N GLY A 188 17.66 1.16 8.60
CA GLY A 188 16.34 1.78 8.71
C GLY A 188 16.39 3.30 8.88
N ASP A 189 17.46 3.93 8.46
CA ASP A 189 17.69 5.38 8.63
C ASP A 189 16.83 6.22 7.69
N ALA A 190 16.41 5.65 6.55
CA ALA A 190 15.56 6.36 5.59
C ALA A 190 14.27 6.89 6.24
N ILE A 191 14.01 8.17 6.04
CA ILE A 191 12.84 8.86 6.58
C ILE A 191 11.60 8.48 5.78
N CYS A 192 10.57 8.02 6.46
CA CYS A 192 9.27 7.72 5.85
C CYS A 192 8.15 8.58 6.45
N THR A 193 7.20 8.97 5.60
CA THR A 193 5.94 9.59 6.01
C THR A 193 4.85 8.51 6.00
N LEU A 194 4.26 8.23 7.15
CA LEU A 194 3.23 7.22 7.31
C LEU A 194 1.88 7.87 7.58
N THR A 195 0.90 7.62 6.70
CA THR A 195 -0.42 8.22 6.81
C THR A 195 -1.43 7.18 7.29
N HIS A 196 -2.13 7.47 8.39
CA HIS A 196 -3.20 6.60 8.85
C HIS A 196 -4.39 6.66 7.89
N THR A 197 -5.00 5.51 7.57
CA THR A 197 -6.07 5.42 6.56
C THR A 197 -7.32 6.20 6.93
N GLU A 198 -7.61 6.39 8.23
CA GLU A 198 -8.72 7.25 8.68
C GLU A 198 -8.45 8.73 8.36
N ASP A 199 -7.23 9.22 8.59
CA ASP A 199 -6.87 10.61 8.31
C ASP A 199 -6.79 10.87 6.80
N PHE A 200 -6.27 9.89 6.05
CA PHE A 200 -6.35 9.91 4.59
C PHE A 200 -7.80 10.00 4.11
N ALA A 201 -8.71 9.17 4.66
CA ALA A 201 -10.11 9.13 4.26
C ALA A 201 -10.83 10.45 4.55
N LYS A 202 -10.56 11.08 5.72
CA LYS A 202 -11.12 12.39 6.08
C LYS A 202 -10.68 13.46 5.09
N THR A 203 -9.38 13.54 4.79
CA THR A 203 -8.83 14.53 3.86
C THR A 203 -9.33 14.30 2.43
N LEU A 204 -9.37 13.06 1.96
CA LEU A 204 -9.92 12.73 0.64
C LEU A 204 -11.39 13.10 0.52
N TYR A 205 -12.19 12.90 1.57
CA TYR A 205 -13.61 13.24 1.57
C TYR A 205 -13.88 14.73 1.31
N GLU A 206 -13.04 15.63 1.84
CA GLU A 206 -13.15 17.08 1.64
C GLU A 206 -12.82 17.53 0.19
N LEU A 207 -12.27 16.64 -0.64
CA LEU A 207 -12.00 16.89 -2.06
C LEU A 207 -13.12 16.40 -2.98
N LEU A 208 -14.18 15.73 -2.42
CA LEU A 208 -15.32 15.30 -3.22
C LEU A 208 -16.14 16.52 -3.66
N LEU A 209 -16.36 16.64 -4.98
CA LEU A 209 -17.05 17.75 -5.63
C LEU A 209 -16.47 19.14 -5.27
N ASN A 210 -15.24 19.19 -4.81
CA ASN A 210 -14.52 20.43 -4.57
C ASN A 210 -13.95 20.94 -5.90
N GLU A 211 -14.47 22.06 -6.39
CA GLU A 211 -14.04 22.65 -7.69
C GLU A 211 -12.55 22.99 -7.71
N LYS A 212 -11.94 23.34 -6.56
CA LYS A 212 -10.49 23.55 -6.46
C LYS A 212 -9.66 22.27 -6.68
N ALA A 213 -10.32 21.11 -6.66
CA ALA A 213 -9.68 19.83 -6.91
C ALA A 213 -9.82 19.36 -8.38
N TYR A 214 -10.62 20.01 -9.19
CA TYR A 214 -10.82 19.61 -10.59
C TYR A 214 -9.57 19.85 -11.43
N LYS A 215 -9.15 18.81 -12.16
CA LYS A 215 -7.95 18.77 -13.01
C LYS A 215 -6.64 18.99 -12.25
N GLU A 216 -6.65 18.76 -10.96
CA GLU A 216 -5.51 18.94 -10.06
C GLU A 216 -4.99 17.61 -9.52
N ALA A 217 -3.71 17.62 -9.11
CA ALA A 217 -3.09 16.54 -8.38
C ALA A 217 -2.78 17.00 -6.95
N PHE A 218 -3.01 16.10 -5.98
CA PHE A 218 -2.67 16.30 -4.57
C PHE A 218 -1.98 15.07 -4.01
N HIS A 219 -0.94 15.24 -3.20
CA HIS A 219 -0.60 14.20 -2.26
C HIS A 219 -1.36 14.41 -0.94
N ILE A 220 -1.77 13.31 -0.32
CA ILE A 220 -2.40 13.31 1.00
C ILE A 220 -1.51 12.48 1.89
N THR A 221 -0.76 13.15 2.77
CA THR A 221 0.22 12.51 3.65
C THR A 221 0.13 13.06 5.07
N SER A 222 0.67 12.29 6.04
CA SER A 222 0.86 12.80 7.40
C SER A 222 1.77 14.03 7.39
N THR A 223 1.64 14.88 8.40
CA THR A 223 2.53 16.02 8.64
C THR A 223 3.82 15.61 9.37
N SER A 224 3.90 14.38 9.88
CA SER A 224 5.07 13.84 10.55
C SER A 224 5.80 12.81 9.68
N ALA A 225 7.12 12.80 9.79
CA ALA A 225 7.98 11.85 9.10
C ALA A 225 9.06 11.36 10.08
N GLN A 226 9.38 10.07 10.04
CA GLN A 226 10.30 9.41 10.98
C GLN A 226 11.12 8.32 10.28
N PRO A 227 12.29 7.92 10.83
CA PRO A 227 13.05 6.78 10.33
C PRO A 227 12.25 5.46 10.42
N TRP A 228 12.47 4.54 9.50
CA TRP A 228 11.90 3.19 9.61
C TRP A 228 12.32 2.47 10.89
N LEU A 229 13.51 2.77 11.42
CA LEU A 229 13.97 2.23 12.70
C LEU A 229 13.06 2.64 13.86
N GLU A 230 12.53 3.87 13.86
CA GLU A 230 11.57 4.31 14.90
C GLU A 230 10.26 3.52 14.80
N VAL A 231 9.74 3.32 13.58
CA VAL A 231 8.54 2.49 13.35
C VAL A 231 8.74 1.08 13.92
N TYR A 232 9.90 0.48 13.63
CA TYR A 232 10.25 -0.85 14.16
C TYR A 232 10.38 -0.87 15.68
N THR A 233 10.99 0.16 16.25
CA THR A 233 11.15 0.30 17.71
C THR A 233 9.78 0.36 18.41
N ILE A 234 8.86 1.15 17.90
CA ILE A 234 7.48 1.21 18.43
C ILE A 234 6.78 -0.15 18.35
N LEU A 235 6.91 -0.87 17.22
CA LEU A 235 6.33 -2.23 17.09
C LEU A 235 6.92 -3.18 18.14
N CYS A 236 8.23 -3.12 18.38
CA CYS A 236 8.89 -3.93 19.41
C CYS A 236 8.40 -3.58 20.81
N GLU A 237 8.26 -2.30 21.15
CA GLU A 237 7.74 -1.83 22.43
C GLU A 237 6.30 -2.31 22.68
N LEU A 238 5.42 -2.19 21.66
CA LEU A 238 4.04 -2.67 21.73
C LEU A 238 3.94 -4.19 21.99
N LEU A 239 4.96 -4.95 21.57
CA LEU A 239 5.06 -6.38 21.80
C LEU A 239 5.95 -6.75 23.00
N ASN A 240 6.38 -5.78 23.82
CA ASN A 240 7.29 -5.96 24.96
C ASN A 240 8.60 -6.68 24.54
N ARG A 241 9.22 -6.25 23.45
CA ARG A 241 10.48 -6.78 22.93
C ARG A 241 11.46 -5.64 22.67
N LYS A 242 12.75 -5.97 22.64
CA LYS A 242 13.81 -5.04 22.20
C LYS A 242 14.04 -5.19 20.69
N PRO A 243 14.34 -4.09 19.98
CA PRO A 243 14.70 -4.16 18.56
C PRO A 243 15.87 -5.09 18.31
N LYS A 244 15.76 -5.94 17.30
CA LYS A 244 16.80 -6.84 16.85
C LYS A 244 16.80 -6.88 15.33
N ILE A 245 17.78 -6.21 14.72
CA ILE A 245 17.88 -6.06 13.27
C ILE A 245 19.00 -6.89 12.69
N CYS A 246 18.82 -7.30 11.43
CA CYS A 246 19.87 -7.72 10.52
C CYS A 246 19.86 -6.73 9.36
N SER A 247 20.80 -5.79 9.35
CA SER A 247 20.88 -4.77 8.33
C SER A 247 21.50 -5.31 7.06
N LEU A 248 20.96 -4.90 5.92
CA LEU A 248 21.51 -5.13 4.59
C LEU A 248 21.84 -3.79 3.94
N ASP A 249 23.00 -3.70 3.32
CA ASP A 249 23.31 -2.62 2.39
C ASP A 249 22.66 -2.87 1.01
N ARG A 250 22.92 -1.96 0.05
CA ARG A 250 22.35 -2.07 -1.30
C ARG A 250 22.78 -3.34 -2.02
N ALA A 251 24.07 -3.67 -1.99
CA ALA A 251 24.63 -4.84 -2.65
C ALA A 251 24.13 -6.14 -2.03
N GLU A 252 24.06 -6.18 -0.71
CA GLU A 252 23.49 -7.30 0.04
C GLU A 252 21.99 -7.46 -0.22
N THR A 253 21.24 -6.35 -0.33
CA THR A 253 19.80 -6.37 -0.65
C THR A 253 19.58 -6.91 -2.06
N GLU A 254 20.28 -6.41 -3.06
CA GLU A 254 20.21 -6.93 -4.43
C GLU A 254 20.52 -8.43 -4.49
N LYS A 255 21.55 -8.85 -3.76
CA LYS A 255 21.97 -10.25 -3.69
C LYS A 255 21.00 -11.15 -2.93
N TYR A 256 20.48 -10.70 -1.79
CA TYR A 256 19.74 -11.54 -0.85
C TYR A 256 18.23 -11.36 -0.89
N MET A 257 17.72 -10.21 -1.33
CA MET A 257 16.28 -9.87 -1.42
C MET A 257 15.97 -9.08 -2.69
N PRO A 258 16.29 -9.60 -3.89
CA PRO A 258 16.15 -8.88 -5.16
C PRO A 258 14.70 -8.40 -5.41
N GLU A 259 13.70 -9.12 -4.93
CA GLU A 259 12.29 -8.75 -5.04
C GLU A 259 11.91 -7.46 -4.29
N PHE A 260 12.75 -7.02 -3.35
CA PHE A 260 12.56 -5.75 -2.61
C PHE A 260 13.49 -4.64 -3.11
N TYR A 261 14.47 -4.96 -3.98
CA TYR A 261 15.53 -4.02 -4.37
C TYR A 261 14.97 -2.77 -5.04
N GLU A 262 14.13 -2.91 -6.07
CA GLU A 262 13.53 -1.78 -6.79
C GLU A 262 12.73 -0.85 -5.87
N ILE A 263 11.88 -1.42 -5.01
CA ILE A 263 11.06 -0.64 -4.07
C ILE A 263 11.89 0.07 -3.01
N LEU A 264 13.03 -0.53 -2.59
CA LEU A 264 13.91 0.10 -1.61
C LEU A 264 14.73 1.22 -2.26
N VAL A 265 15.38 0.97 -3.38
CA VAL A 265 16.22 1.95 -4.07
C VAL A 265 15.38 3.07 -4.72
N GLY A 266 14.20 2.73 -5.23
CA GLY A 266 13.30 3.68 -5.90
C GLY A 266 12.38 4.47 -4.95
N ASP A 267 12.19 4.02 -3.71
CA ASP A 267 11.19 4.60 -2.80
C ASP A 267 11.58 4.46 -1.31
N LYS A 268 11.35 3.30 -0.69
CA LYS A 268 11.36 3.13 0.77
C LYS A 268 12.73 3.21 1.43
N GLY A 269 13.81 3.08 0.68
CA GLY A 269 15.18 3.29 1.16
C GLY A 269 15.67 4.72 0.94
N THR A 270 14.80 5.67 0.60
CA THR A 270 15.12 7.09 0.42
C THR A 270 14.24 7.95 1.34
N ASN A 271 14.70 9.15 1.70
CA ASN A 271 13.92 10.06 2.53
C ASN A 271 12.68 10.57 1.78
N MET A 272 11.51 10.38 2.34
CA MET A 272 10.22 10.78 1.73
C MET A 272 9.48 11.71 2.68
N ARG A 273 9.60 13.02 2.42
CA ARG A 273 8.94 14.11 3.14
C ARG A 273 8.08 14.91 2.19
N PHE A 274 6.95 15.42 2.66
CA PHE A 274 5.94 16.06 1.83
C PHE A 274 5.46 17.38 2.46
N ASP A 275 5.17 18.35 1.59
CA ASP A 275 4.50 19.60 1.94
C ASP A 275 3.01 19.51 1.56
N ASN A 276 2.13 19.47 2.52
CA ASN A 276 0.68 19.37 2.32
C ASN A 276 -0.02 20.73 2.10
N THR A 277 0.72 21.81 1.81
CA THR A 277 0.15 23.17 1.67
C THR A 277 -0.92 23.23 0.58
N LYS A 278 -0.70 22.57 -0.57
CA LYS A 278 -1.66 22.60 -1.68
C LYS A 278 -3.01 21.97 -1.31
N VAL A 279 -2.99 20.76 -0.74
CA VAL A 279 -4.24 20.09 -0.32
C VAL A 279 -4.91 20.84 0.82
N SER A 280 -4.14 21.37 1.78
CA SER A 280 -4.67 22.21 2.88
C SER A 280 -5.37 23.45 2.38
N ASN A 281 -4.83 24.14 1.37
CA ASN A 281 -5.47 25.30 0.73
C ASN A 281 -6.76 24.93 -0.02
N ALA A 282 -6.79 23.73 -0.63
CA ALA A 282 -7.98 23.26 -1.33
C ALA A 282 -9.14 22.96 -0.37
N ILE A 283 -8.85 22.32 0.77
CA ILE A 283 -9.87 21.96 1.78
C ILE A 283 -10.14 23.07 2.81
N GLY A 284 -9.31 24.12 2.85
CA GLY A 284 -9.48 25.27 3.73
C GLY A 284 -8.95 25.12 5.17
N HIS A 285 -8.27 24.02 5.48
CA HIS A 285 -7.61 23.75 6.76
C HIS A 285 -6.46 22.75 6.58
N SER A 286 -5.66 22.52 7.62
CA SER A 286 -4.60 21.51 7.58
C SER A 286 -5.15 20.11 7.33
N VAL A 287 -4.37 19.26 6.67
CA VAL A 287 -4.71 17.82 6.50
C VAL A 287 -4.97 17.18 7.87
N TYR A 288 -5.86 16.21 7.88
CA TYR A 288 -6.11 15.44 9.11
C TYR A 288 -4.85 14.65 9.50
N ASN A 289 -4.50 14.75 10.76
CA ASN A 289 -3.40 14.01 11.39
C ASN A 289 -3.80 13.71 12.85
N THR A 290 -4.95 13.06 13.00
CA THR A 290 -5.63 12.84 14.29
C THR A 290 -5.21 11.55 14.97
N VAL A 291 -4.63 10.61 14.22
CA VAL A 291 -4.13 9.34 14.73
C VAL A 291 -2.62 9.40 14.86
N SER A 292 -2.10 9.34 16.10
CA SER A 292 -0.65 9.29 16.31
C SER A 292 -0.05 8.02 15.70
N LEU A 293 1.24 8.06 15.32
CA LEU A 293 1.93 6.88 14.80
C LEU A 293 1.80 5.69 15.77
N ARG A 294 2.04 5.92 17.06
CA ARG A 294 1.98 4.87 18.09
C ARG A 294 0.58 4.26 18.22
N ASP A 295 -0.47 5.09 18.21
CA ASP A 295 -1.84 4.61 18.33
C ASP A 295 -2.26 3.83 17.08
N GLY A 296 -1.92 4.30 15.91
CA GLY A 296 -2.20 3.61 14.65
C GLY A 296 -1.44 2.27 14.54
N LEU A 297 -0.16 2.21 14.95
CA LEU A 297 0.58 0.95 15.02
C LEU A 297 -0.02 -0.01 16.07
N LYS A 298 -0.48 0.53 17.21
CA LYS A 298 -1.18 -0.27 18.23
C LYS A 298 -2.47 -0.86 17.66
N GLN A 299 -3.28 -0.08 16.94
CA GLN A 299 -4.47 -0.60 16.26
C GLN A 299 -4.13 -1.75 15.30
N SER A 300 -3.03 -1.62 14.54
CA SER A 300 -2.56 -2.69 13.64
C SER A 300 -2.15 -3.94 14.42
N VAL A 301 -1.32 -3.80 15.45
CA VAL A 301 -0.87 -4.92 16.30
C VAL A 301 -2.08 -5.61 16.94
N ASP A 302 -2.97 -4.85 17.58
CA ASP A 302 -4.18 -5.38 18.23
C ASP A 302 -5.06 -6.14 17.24
N PHE A 303 -5.23 -5.63 16.02
CA PHE A 303 -6.03 -6.29 14.99
C PHE A 303 -5.42 -7.64 14.59
N PHE A 304 -4.12 -7.70 14.32
CA PHE A 304 -3.46 -8.96 13.97
C PHE A 304 -3.44 -9.95 15.13
N MET A 305 -3.27 -9.48 16.37
CA MET A 305 -3.25 -10.33 17.55
C MET A 305 -4.62 -10.89 17.91
N ASN A 306 -5.70 -10.14 17.68
CA ASN A 306 -7.05 -10.54 18.04
C ASN A 306 -7.81 -11.29 16.92
N ASN A 307 -7.23 -11.40 15.71
CA ASN A 307 -7.88 -12.05 14.58
C ASN A 307 -7.07 -13.24 14.07
N SER A 308 -7.41 -14.45 14.50
CA SER A 308 -6.68 -15.69 14.19
C SER A 308 -6.55 -15.95 12.68
N TYR A 309 -7.55 -15.55 11.88
CA TYR A 309 -7.49 -15.68 10.41
C TYR A 309 -6.41 -14.80 9.74
N MET A 310 -5.92 -13.77 10.46
CA MET A 310 -4.80 -12.92 10.03
C MET A 310 -3.44 -13.46 10.50
N GLN A 311 -3.40 -14.40 11.44
CA GLN A 311 -2.17 -14.93 12.05
C GLN A 311 -1.49 -16.01 11.20
N LYS A 312 -1.36 -15.71 9.89
CA LYS A 312 -0.66 -16.58 8.96
C LYS A 312 0.83 -16.26 8.94
N ILE A 313 1.65 -17.29 8.83
CA ILE A 313 3.11 -17.19 8.73
C ILE A 313 3.56 -17.55 7.31
N ASP A 314 4.29 -16.63 6.69
CA ASP A 314 5.03 -16.91 5.47
C ASP A 314 6.34 -17.63 5.84
N TYR A 315 6.31 -18.95 5.86
CA TYR A 315 7.47 -19.77 6.20
C TYR A 315 8.61 -19.71 5.17
N LYS A 316 8.33 -19.32 3.93
CA LYS A 316 9.39 -19.06 2.94
C LYS A 316 10.18 -17.82 3.32
N PHE A 317 9.46 -16.73 3.60
CA PHE A 317 10.06 -15.49 4.07
C PHE A 317 10.77 -15.66 5.40
N ASP A 318 10.19 -16.39 6.37
CA ASP A 318 10.84 -16.67 7.67
C ASP A 318 12.15 -17.43 7.48
N GLY A 319 12.17 -18.47 6.65
CA GLY A 319 13.37 -19.25 6.36
C GLY A 319 14.45 -18.44 5.62
N GLU A 320 14.04 -17.57 4.70
CA GLU A 320 14.94 -16.66 3.98
C GLU A 320 15.59 -15.64 4.91
N CYS A 321 14.80 -15.00 5.77
CA CYS A 321 15.33 -14.10 6.79
C CYS A 321 16.33 -14.78 7.73
N ASP A 322 16.07 -16.03 8.14
CA ASP A 322 16.97 -16.79 9.00
C ASP A 322 18.26 -17.21 8.27
N TYR A 323 18.17 -17.49 6.97
CA TYR A 323 19.35 -17.72 6.14
C TYR A 323 20.24 -16.47 6.10
N ILE A 324 19.64 -15.31 5.82
CA ILE A 324 20.32 -14.01 5.74
C ILE A 324 20.95 -13.66 7.10
N ALA A 325 20.18 -13.76 8.18
CA ALA A 325 20.69 -13.48 9.53
C ALA A 325 21.88 -14.35 9.92
N ALA A 326 21.88 -15.64 9.52
CA ALA A 326 23.00 -16.52 9.75
C ALA A 326 24.24 -16.14 8.92
N LYS A 327 24.07 -15.62 7.72
CA LYS A 327 25.17 -15.19 6.83
C LYS A 327 25.76 -13.85 7.25
N ILE A 328 24.93 -12.87 7.49
CA ILE A 328 25.34 -11.49 7.75
C ILE A 328 25.69 -11.29 9.22
N SER A 329 24.78 -11.62 10.13
CA SER A 329 24.91 -11.33 11.57
C SER A 329 25.29 -12.54 12.42
N LYS A 330 25.61 -13.70 11.81
CA LYS A 330 25.96 -14.96 12.47
C LYS A 330 24.91 -15.45 13.47
N GLN A 331 23.68 -15.03 13.35
CA GLN A 331 22.59 -15.39 14.25
C GLN A 331 21.91 -16.68 13.80
N LYS A 332 21.80 -17.64 14.73
CA LYS A 332 21.08 -18.90 14.51
C LYS A 332 19.65 -18.74 15.01
N CYS A 333 18.70 -19.03 14.16
CA CYS A 333 17.27 -18.96 14.47
C CYS A 333 16.60 -20.30 14.17
N CYS A 334 15.48 -20.56 14.85
CA CYS A 334 14.63 -21.71 14.63
C CYS A 334 13.34 -21.29 13.90
N ILE A 335 12.67 -22.23 13.24
CA ILE A 335 11.38 -22.03 12.58
C ILE A 335 10.36 -21.45 13.57
N LEU A 336 9.51 -20.53 13.07
CA LEU A 336 8.41 -19.98 13.87
C LEU A 336 7.38 -21.07 14.22
N GLU A 337 6.90 -21.04 15.45
CA GLU A 337 5.82 -21.92 15.92
C GLU A 337 4.47 -21.33 15.57
N SER A 338 3.54 -22.19 15.15
CA SER A 338 2.14 -21.84 14.92
C SER A 338 1.26 -23.07 15.09
N PRO A 339 0.10 -22.97 15.76
CA PRO A 339 -0.82 -24.09 15.94
C PRO A 339 -1.38 -24.64 14.62
N VAL A 340 -1.36 -23.84 13.54
CA VAL A 340 -1.85 -24.21 12.20
C VAL A 340 -0.74 -24.58 11.23
N ARG A 341 0.52 -24.75 11.71
CA ARG A 341 1.66 -25.10 10.88
C ARG A 341 1.50 -26.51 10.29
N ARG A 342 1.70 -26.64 8.98
CA ARG A 342 1.59 -27.91 8.24
C ARG A 342 2.98 -28.43 7.88
N ASN A 343 3.10 -29.73 7.58
CA ASN A 343 4.38 -30.34 7.15
C ASN A 343 5.02 -29.64 5.97
N LYS A 344 4.22 -29.20 4.98
CA LYS A 344 4.72 -28.43 3.85
C LYS A 344 5.33 -27.07 4.24
N ASP A 345 4.86 -26.47 5.31
CA ASP A 345 5.35 -25.18 5.80
C ASP A 345 6.76 -25.35 6.39
N VAL A 346 7.00 -26.47 7.11
CA VAL A 346 8.33 -26.88 7.57
C VAL A 346 9.28 -27.10 6.37
N LEU A 347 8.80 -27.78 5.33
CA LEU A 347 9.59 -28.01 4.11
C LEU A 347 9.94 -26.67 3.45
N TYR A 348 8.98 -25.74 3.30
CA TYR A 348 9.23 -24.42 2.70
C TYR A 348 10.25 -23.61 3.48
N TYR A 349 10.17 -23.61 4.82
CA TYR A 349 11.15 -22.97 5.67
C TYR A 349 12.55 -23.52 5.41
N HIS A 350 12.72 -24.84 5.42
CA HIS A 350 14.03 -25.47 5.22
C HIS A 350 14.58 -25.24 3.80
N ILE A 351 13.74 -25.27 2.77
CA ILE A 351 14.15 -24.93 1.40
C ILE A 351 14.78 -23.53 1.34
N MET A 352 14.19 -22.56 2.05
CA MET A 352 14.71 -21.19 2.06
C MET A 352 15.87 -20.99 3.05
N ARG A 353 15.93 -21.80 4.10
CA ARG A 353 16.94 -21.73 5.15
C ARG A 353 18.30 -22.32 4.75
N PHE A 354 18.34 -23.32 3.87
CA PHE A 354 19.56 -23.98 3.44
C PHE A 354 20.22 -23.31 2.23
N PRO A 355 21.58 -23.18 2.23
CA PRO A 355 22.30 -22.42 1.19
C PRO A 355 22.05 -22.90 -0.24
N LEU A 356 22.11 -24.21 -0.48
CA LEU A 356 21.98 -24.76 -1.83
C LEU A 356 20.57 -24.58 -2.42
N THR A 357 19.54 -24.93 -1.64
CA THR A 357 18.15 -24.80 -2.08
C THR A 357 17.71 -23.34 -2.19
N ASN A 358 18.17 -22.47 -1.28
CA ASN A 358 17.95 -21.03 -1.37
C ASN A 358 18.57 -20.47 -2.65
N TYR A 359 19.82 -20.83 -2.98
CA TYR A 359 20.47 -20.43 -4.23
C TYR A 359 19.65 -20.85 -5.48
N LEU A 360 19.18 -22.09 -5.54
CA LEU A 360 18.38 -22.58 -6.66
C LEU A 360 17.05 -21.83 -6.82
N VAL A 361 16.38 -21.50 -5.71
CA VAL A 361 15.14 -20.72 -5.74
C VAL A 361 15.40 -19.29 -6.23
N ARG A 362 16.48 -18.66 -5.78
CA ARG A 362 16.86 -17.30 -6.19
C ARG A 362 17.26 -17.25 -7.67
N ALA A 363 18.06 -18.19 -8.15
CA ALA A 363 18.42 -18.30 -9.55
C ALA A 363 17.17 -18.43 -10.46
N LYS A 364 16.14 -19.13 -9.99
CA LYS A 364 14.85 -19.21 -10.67
C LYS A 364 14.07 -17.91 -10.66
N ARG A 365 14.10 -17.15 -9.54
CA ARG A 365 13.45 -15.83 -9.42
C ARG A 365 14.13 -14.81 -10.33
N ALA A 366 15.46 -14.72 -10.34
CA ALA A 366 16.22 -13.84 -11.21
C ALA A 366 15.86 -14.06 -12.68
N LYS A 367 15.90 -15.31 -13.19
CA LYS A 367 15.51 -15.64 -14.57
C LYS A 367 14.07 -15.24 -14.92
N LYS A 368 13.17 -15.20 -13.94
CA LYS A 368 11.78 -14.77 -14.15
C LYS A 368 11.62 -13.25 -14.15
N MET A 369 12.52 -12.52 -13.50
CA MET A 369 12.56 -11.04 -13.56
C MET A 369 13.14 -10.57 -14.90
N ASP A 370 14.19 -11.20 -15.40
CA ASP A 370 14.80 -10.91 -16.70
C ASP A 370 13.88 -11.24 -17.90
N SER A 371 12.83 -12.04 -17.69
CA SER A 371 11.86 -12.47 -18.72
C SER A 371 10.55 -11.66 -18.72
N LYS A 372 10.44 -10.65 -17.87
CA LYS A 372 9.31 -9.72 -17.78
C LYS A 372 9.68 -8.35 -18.34
#